data_88ee74802b520adddf2c723cc63a0a9a
#
_entry.id   88ee74802b520adddf2c723cc63a0a9a
#
_cell.length_a   1.000
_cell.length_b   1.000
_cell.length_c   1.000
_cell.angle_alpha   90.00
_cell.angle_beta   90.00
_cell.angle_gamma   90.00
#
_symmetry.space_group_name_H-M   'P 1'
#
loop_
_entity.id
_entity.type
_entity.pdbx_description
1 polymer ?
#
loop_
_entity_poly.entity_id
_entity_poly.type
_entity_poly.pdbx_seq_one_letter_code
_entity_poly.pdbx_strand_id
1 'polypeptide(L)'
;MFAILFPGQGSQFRGMGADVFGHYPGITRFACDLLGYDLPARCRDNRDDVLARTECTQPALFTVNALHTFERERREGRPADCYLGHSLGEYNALLAAGVFDFETGLRIVTKRGELMAAASGGGMTAVMNTPVERLLEVLDADGVEGVDVAAHNTDTQVVIAGADGALRAAHASLRARSIRFAPLRVGAAFHSRAMESARTAFEVFLRDFTFAEPSVTVISNVSARPYEGSMIPEMLSRQIVEPVRWAESVRYLLDRDAALECEEIGGTSLLRMVKSITKSSPRGILTKSGV
;
A
#
# COMPACT_ATOMS: atom_id res chain seq x y z
N MET A 1 6.23 -19.50 10.04
CA MET A 1 5.27 -18.83 9.12
C MET A 1 6.02 -18.11 8.03
N PHE A 2 5.55 -18.20 6.78
CA PHE A 2 6.15 -17.52 5.65
C PHE A 2 5.15 -16.54 5.03
N ALA A 3 5.50 -15.25 4.98
CA ALA A 3 4.65 -14.18 4.48
C ALA A 3 5.20 -13.58 3.19
N ILE A 4 4.33 -13.30 2.22
CA ILE A 4 4.67 -12.50 1.04
C ILE A 4 4.09 -11.09 1.21
N LEU A 5 4.94 -10.10 0.94
CA LEU A 5 4.65 -8.69 1.11
C LEU A 5 4.51 -8.01 -0.26
N PHE A 6 3.47 -7.21 -0.42
CA PHE A 6 3.18 -6.48 -1.66
C PHE A 6 3.33 -4.98 -1.43
N PRO A 7 4.31 -4.32 -2.09
CA PRO A 7 4.49 -2.88 -1.95
C PRO A 7 3.36 -2.09 -2.65
N GLY A 8 3.13 -0.88 -2.15
CA GLY A 8 2.18 0.07 -2.72
C GLY A 8 2.85 1.24 -3.43
N GLN A 9 2.07 2.31 -3.63
CA GLN A 9 2.55 3.55 -4.23
C GLN A 9 3.76 4.12 -3.48
N GLY A 10 4.77 4.55 -4.24
CA GLY A 10 6.09 4.94 -3.75
C GLY A 10 7.18 3.91 -4.06
N SER A 11 6.80 2.69 -4.48
CA SER A 11 7.75 1.65 -4.92
C SER A 11 7.98 1.62 -6.44
N GLN A 12 7.20 2.39 -7.22
CA GLN A 12 7.36 2.47 -8.66
C GLN A 12 8.69 3.09 -9.05
N PHE A 13 9.27 2.59 -10.13
CA PHE A 13 10.50 3.12 -10.71
C PHE A 13 10.48 2.98 -12.22
N ARG A 14 11.28 3.80 -12.89
CA ARG A 14 11.46 3.72 -14.34
C ARG A 14 12.05 2.36 -14.72
N GLY A 15 11.40 1.67 -15.64
CA GLY A 15 11.82 0.34 -16.13
C GLY A 15 11.22 -0.83 -15.34
N MET A 16 10.37 -0.58 -14.32
CA MET A 16 9.70 -1.67 -13.58
C MET A 16 8.93 -2.59 -14.54
N GLY A 17 8.95 -3.90 -14.27
CA GLY A 17 8.25 -4.92 -15.05
C GLY A 17 8.92 -5.32 -16.36
N ALA A 18 10.07 -4.72 -16.74
CA ALA A 18 10.76 -5.04 -17.98
C ALA A 18 11.15 -6.53 -18.09
N ASP A 19 11.39 -7.17 -16.97
CA ASP A 19 11.77 -8.57 -16.82
C ASP A 19 10.58 -9.54 -16.86
N VAL A 20 9.34 -9.07 -16.68
CA VAL A 20 8.16 -9.94 -16.57
C VAL A 20 7.10 -9.72 -17.65
N PHE A 21 6.97 -8.52 -18.23
CA PHE A 21 5.96 -8.24 -19.26
C PHE A 21 6.02 -9.22 -20.44
N GLY A 22 7.24 -9.59 -20.90
CA GLY A 22 7.46 -10.51 -22.01
C GLY A 22 7.12 -11.96 -21.68
N HIS A 23 7.14 -12.36 -20.42
CA HIS A 23 6.79 -13.71 -19.99
C HIS A 23 5.28 -13.94 -19.96
N TYR A 24 4.47 -12.87 -19.86
CA TYR A 24 3.00 -12.93 -19.76
C TYR A 24 2.33 -12.03 -20.82
N PRO A 25 2.55 -12.30 -22.15
CA PRO A 25 2.08 -11.40 -23.20
C PRO A 25 0.56 -11.26 -23.26
N GLY A 26 -0.19 -12.31 -22.89
CA GLY A 26 -1.66 -12.27 -22.85
C GLY A 26 -2.18 -11.32 -21.77
N ILE A 27 -1.66 -11.44 -20.55
CA ILE A 27 -2.05 -10.57 -19.40
C ILE A 27 -1.60 -9.14 -19.67
N THR A 28 -0.38 -8.95 -20.20
CA THR A 28 0.15 -7.64 -20.56
C THR A 28 -0.72 -6.94 -21.60
N ARG A 29 -1.12 -7.66 -22.65
CA ARG A 29 -2.04 -7.13 -23.68
C ARG A 29 -3.38 -6.74 -23.07
N PHE A 30 -3.99 -7.66 -22.29
CA PHE A 30 -5.23 -7.38 -21.59
C PHE A 30 -5.14 -6.10 -20.74
N ALA A 31 -4.04 -5.93 -19.98
CA ALA A 31 -3.84 -4.72 -19.19
C ALA A 31 -3.76 -3.46 -20.08
N CYS A 32 -3.03 -3.51 -21.21
CA CYS A 32 -2.96 -2.40 -22.15
C CYS A 32 -4.32 -2.05 -22.74
N ASP A 33 -5.10 -3.05 -23.13
CA ASP A 33 -6.43 -2.88 -23.75
C ASP A 33 -7.42 -2.25 -22.74
N LEU A 34 -7.42 -2.73 -21.49
CA LEU A 34 -8.27 -2.20 -20.43
C LEU A 34 -7.90 -0.77 -20.06
N LEU A 35 -6.60 -0.47 -19.98
CA LEU A 35 -6.10 0.84 -19.59
C LEU A 35 -6.11 1.87 -20.73
N GLY A 36 -6.24 1.41 -21.99
CA GLY A 36 -6.22 2.27 -23.16
C GLY A 36 -4.85 2.85 -23.53
N TYR A 37 -3.75 2.22 -23.04
CA TYR A 37 -2.38 2.65 -23.35
C TYR A 37 -1.38 1.50 -23.22
N ASP A 38 -0.21 1.69 -23.86
CA ASP A 38 0.94 0.77 -23.75
C ASP A 38 1.58 0.87 -22.35
N LEU A 39 1.19 -0.04 -21.44
CA LEU A 39 1.69 -0.08 -20.07
C LEU A 39 3.20 -0.35 -19.98
N PRO A 40 3.77 -1.34 -20.71
CA PRO A 40 5.22 -1.54 -20.77
C PRO A 40 5.98 -0.30 -21.20
N ALA A 41 5.51 0.42 -22.21
CA ALA A 41 6.14 1.66 -22.68
C ALA A 41 6.09 2.76 -21.61
N ARG A 42 4.96 2.93 -20.93
CA ARG A 42 4.83 3.88 -19.80
C ARG A 42 5.79 3.55 -18.66
N CYS A 43 5.89 2.28 -18.28
CA CYS A 43 6.83 1.85 -17.24
C CYS A 43 8.29 2.08 -17.64
N ARG A 44 8.65 1.74 -18.90
CA ARG A 44 10.02 1.90 -19.44
C ARG A 44 10.44 3.35 -19.55
N ASP A 45 9.61 4.18 -20.14
CA ASP A 45 9.99 5.53 -20.54
C ASP A 45 9.72 6.56 -19.42
N ASN A 46 8.66 6.37 -18.65
CA ASN A 46 8.18 7.28 -17.61
C ASN A 46 8.21 8.76 -18.04
N ARG A 47 7.80 9.03 -19.31
CA ARG A 47 7.78 10.39 -19.84
C ARG A 47 6.84 11.26 -19.03
N ASP A 48 7.20 12.53 -18.84
CA ASP A 48 6.43 13.50 -18.06
C ASP A 48 6.10 13.03 -16.63
N ASP A 49 6.97 12.16 -16.07
CA ASP A 49 6.81 11.57 -14.74
C ASP A 49 5.45 10.91 -14.52
N VAL A 50 4.92 10.25 -15.56
CA VAL A 50 3.56 9.68 -15.58
C VAL A 50 3.35 8.65 -14.45
N LEU A 51 4.42 7.97 -14.02
CA LEU A 51 4.38 7.04 -12.89
C LEU A 51 4.29 7.73 -11.52
N ALA A 52 4.35 9.06 -11.42
CA ALA A 52 4.04 9.80 -10.21
C ALA A 52 2.53 10.09 -10.06
N ARG A 53 1.76 9.93 -11.15
CA ARG A 53 0.32 10.20 -11.18
C ARG A 53 -0.44 8.98 -10.68
N THR A 54 -1.22 9.15 -9.61
CA THR A 54 -1.89 8.07 -8.86
C THR A 54 -2.74 7.17 -9.76
N GLU A 55 -3.48 7.74 -10.70
CA GLU A 55 -4.31 7.02 -11.66
C GLU A 55 -3.50 6.17 -12.65
N CYS A 56 -2.21 6.45 -12.81
CA CYS A 56 -1.29 5.64 -13.62
C CYS A 56 -0.46 4.68 -12.74
N THR A 57 -0.04 5.13 -11.57
CA THR A 57 0.81 4.37 -10.65
C THR A 57 0.11 3.12 -10.14
N GLN A 58 -1.16 3.25 -9.72
CA GLN A 58 -1.87 2.13 -9.10
C GLN A 58 -2.05 0.94 -10.05
N PRO A 59 -2.63 1.09 -11.26
CA PRO A 59 -2.76 -0.03 -12.17
C PRO A 59 -1.41 -0.57 -12.67
N ALA A 60 -0.40 0.28 -12.81
CA ALA A 60 0.94 -0.15 -13.22
C ALA A 60 1.61 -1.03 -12.16
N LEU A 61 1.61 -0.60 -10.89
CA LEU A 61 2.14 -1.40 -9.78
C LEU A 61 1.35 -2.68 -9.56
N PHE A 62 0.01 -2.62 -9.60
CA PHE A 62 -0.82 -3.80 -9.48
C PHE A 62 -0.45 -4.85 -10.52
N THR A 63 -0.33 -4.44 -11.80
CA THR A 63 0.02 -5.35 -12.90
C THR A 63 1.42 -5.93 -12.71
N VAL A 64 2.43 -5.10 -12.44
CA VAL A 64 3.81 -5.56 -12.28
C VAL A 64 3.94 -6.50 -11.09
N ASN A 65 3.35 -6.16 -9.94
CA ASN A 65 3.35 -7.03 -8.77
C ASN A 65 2.64 -8.38 -9.05
N ALA A 66 1.51 -8.36 -9.77
CA ALA A 66 0.82 -9.59 -10.17
C ALA A 66 1.70 -10.48 -11.06
N LEU A 67 2.36 -9.91 -12.07
CA LEU A 67 3.25 -10.66 -12.97
C LEU A 67 4.45 -11.25 -12.22
N HIS A 68 5.05 -10.50 -11.29
CA HIS A 68 6.12 -11.04 -10.43
C HIS A 68 5.61 -12.16 -9.52
N THR A 69 4.38 -12.07 -9.01
CA THR A 69 3.77 -13.13 -8.20
C THR A 69 3.58 -14.40 -9.02
N PHE A 70 3.03 -14.30 -10.22
CA PHE A 70 2.86 -15.45 -11.13
C PHE A 70 4.21 -16.07 -11.52
N GLU A 71 5.23 -15.24 -11.77
CA GLU A 71 6.57 -15.72 -12.08
C GLU A 71 7.21 -16.44 -10.88
N ARG A 72 7.02 -15.91 -9.68
CA ARG A 72 7.48 -16.53 -8.45
C ARG A 72 6.82 -17.90 -8.22
N GLU A 73 5.50 -17.99 -8.34
CA GLU A 73 4.74 -19.23 -8.18
C GLU A 73 5.19 -20.28 -9.20
N ARG A 74 5.41 -19.86 -10.45
CA ARG A 74 5.91 -20.73 -11.52
C ARG A 74 7.29 -21.30 -11.23
N ARG A 75 8.16 -20.54 -10.60
CA ARG A 75 9.57 -20.95 -10.33
C ARG A 75 9.71 -21.76 -9.04
N GLU A 76 9.06 -21.37 -7.99
CA GLU A 76 9.35 -21.91 -6.66
C GLU A 76 8.31 -22.92 -6.17
N GLY A 77 7.07 -22.80 -6.62
CA GLY A 77 5.95 -23.67 -6.20
C GLY A 77 5.65 -23.64 -4.70
N ARG A 78 6.32 -22.76 -3.91
CA ARG A 78 6.15 -22.66 -2.46
C ARG A 78 5.00 -21.69 -2.16
N PRO A 79 3.85 -22.16 -1.60
CA PRO A 79 2.79 -21.28 -1.15
C PRO A 79 3.23 -20.48 0.09
N ALA A 80 2.67 -19.29 0.24
CA ALA A 80 2.78 -18.51 1.46
C ALA A 80 1.75 -18.97 2.50
N ASP A 81 2.07 -18.80 3.79
CA ASP A 81 1.10 -18.98 4.87
C ASP A 81 0.20 -17.76 5.02
N CYS A 82 0.67 -16.58 4.61
CA CYS A 82 -0.10 -15.34 4.62
C CYS A 82 0.43 -14.31 3.62
N TYR A 83 -0.44 -13.38 3.26
CA TYR A 83 -0.16 -12.23 2.40
C TYR A 83 -0.43 -10.93 3.12
N LEU A 84 0.44 -9.94 2.93
CA LEU A 84 0.28 -8.57 3.38
C LEU A 84 0.56 -7.60 2.24
N GLY A 85 -0.28 -6.61 2.10
CA GLY A 85 -0.04 -5.52 1.15
C GLY A 85 -0.09 -4.16 1.84
N HIS A 86 0.73 -3.22 1.39
CA HIS A 86 0.69 -1.85 1.89
C HIS A 86 -0.17 -1.00 0.94
N SER A 87 -1.30 -0.48 1.41
CA SER A 87 -2.23 0.32 0.62
C SER A 87 -2.63 -0.39 -0.70
N LEU A 88 -2.16 0.06 -1.86
CA LEU A 88 -2.40 -0.61 -3.14
C LEU A 88 -1.98 -2.08 -3.13
N GLY A 89 -0.87 -2.41 -2.48
CA GLY A 89 -0.37 -3.79 -2.40
C GLY A 89 -1.35 -4.78 -1.77
N GLU A 90 -2.31 -4.31 -0.97
CA GLU A 90 -3.37 -5.15 -0.40
C GLU A 90 -4.25 -5.80 -1.48
N TYR A 91 -4.45 -5.13 -2.62
CA TYR A 91 -5.16 -5.69 -3.78
C TYR A 91 -4.37 -6.83 -4.44
N ASN A 92 -3.03 -6.74 -4.46
CA ASN A 92 -2.18 -7.84 -4.91
C ASN A 92 -2.22 -9.01 -3.92
N ALA A 93 -2.26 -8.75 -2.62
CA ALA A 93 -2.42 -9.78 -1.61
C ALA A 93 -3.75 -10.55 -1.76
N LEU A 94 -4.84 -9.82 -2.02
CA LEU A 94 -6.17 -10.41 -2.26
C LEU A 94 -6.21 -11.19 -3.58
N LEU A 95 -5.58 -10.69 -4.65
CA LEU A 95 -5.41 -11.43 -5.91
C LEU A 95 -4.67 -12.75 -5.68
N ALA A 96 -3.53 -12.71 -4.99
CA ALA A 96 -2.73 -13.90 -4.70
C ALA A 96 -3.49 -14.92 -3.82
N ALA A 97 -4.40 -14.44 -2.97
CA ALA A 97 -5.28 -15.29 -2.16
C ALA A 97 -6.52 -15.80 -2.92
N GLY A 98 -6.66 -15.48 -4.21
CA GLY A 98 -7.78 -15.95 -5.04
C GLY A 98 -9.13 -15.28 -4.77
N VAL A 99 -9.14 -14.12 -4.12
CA VAL A 99 -10.36 -13.36 -3.80
C VAL A 99 -11.07 -12.86 -5.06
N PHE A 100 -10.30 -12.51 -6.06
CA PHE A 100 -10.74 -12.13 -7.40
C PHE A 100 -9.65 -12.46 -8.43
N ASP A 101 -10.01 -12.50 -9.71
CA ASP A 101 -9.06 -12.70 -10.80
C ASP A 101 -8.30 -11.40 -11.18
N PHE A 102 -7.29 -11.52 -12.04
CA PHE A 102 -6.49 -10.40 -12.48
C PHE A 102 -7.31 -9.29 -13.15
N GLU A 103 -8.28 -9.66 -13.98
CA GLU A 103 -9.14 -8.70 -14.69
C GLU A 103 -9.94 -7.85 -13.69
N THR A 104 -10.63 -8.51 -12.78
CA THR A 104 -11.40 -7.87 -11.71
C THR A 104 -10.52 -6.96 -10.85
N GLY A 105 -9.37 -7.46 -10.40
CA GLY A 105 -8.42 -6.68 -9.61
C GLY A 105 -7.91 -5.44 -10.35
N LEU A 106 -7.58 -5.56 -11.64
CA LEU A 106 -7.13 -4.42 -12.44
C LEU A 106 -8.22 -3.37 -12.63
N ARG A 107 -9.48 -3.78 -12.86
CA ARG A 107 -10.64 -2.85 -12.92
C ARG A 107 -10.82 -2.11 -11.61
N ILE A 108 -10.76 -2.82 -10.49
CA ILE A 108 -10.91 -2.25 -9.14
C ILE A 108 -9.81 -1.23 -8.84
N VAL A 109 -8.53 -1.55 -9.08
CA VAL A 109 -7.43 -0.63 -8.77
C VAL A 109 -7.36 0.55 -9.73
N THR A 110 -7.79 0.37 -10.99
CA THR A 110 -7.92 1.48 -11.96
C THR A 110 -8.94 2.49 -11.44
N LYS A 111 -10.13 2.02 -11.06
CA LYS A 111 -11.17 2.89 -10.49
C LYS A 111 -10.73 3.56 -9.20
N ARG A 112 -10.06 2.81 -8.31
CA ARG A 112 -9.48 3.35 -7.08
C ARG A 112 -8.51 4.50 -7.38
N GLY A 113 -7.58 4.29 -8.33
CA GLY A 113 -6.61 5.30 -8.74
C GLY A 113 -7.26 6.57 -9.29
N GLU A 114 -8.28 6.42 -10.15
CA GLU A 114 -9.06 7.53 -10.70
C GLU A 114 -9.75 8.36 -9.60
N LEU A 115 -10.49 7.68 -8.71
CA LEU A 115 -11.24 8.35 -7.65
C LEU A 115 -10.32 9.06 -6.64
N MET A 116 -9.22 8.42 -6.27
CA MET A 116 -8.23 9.02 -5.36
C MET A 116 -7.49 10.20 -6.02
N ALA A 117 -7.21 10.13 -7.32
CA ALA A 117 -6.60 11.25 -8.06
C ALA A 117 -7.57 12.43 -8.24
N ALA A 118 -8.87 12.15 -8.42
CA ALA A 118 -9.90 13.18 -8.55
C ALA A 118 -10.15 13.95 -7.24
N ALA A 119 -9.91 13.33 -6.08
CA ALA A 119 -9.98 13.98 -4.77
C ALA A 119 -8.72 14.84 -4.52
N SER A 120 -8.45 15.77 -5.41
CA SER A 120 -7.27 16.63 -5.39
C SER A 120 -7.23 17.59 -4.21
N GLY A 121 -6.05 18.00 -3.84
CA GLY A 121 -5.78 18.97 -2.77
C GLY A 121 -5.16 18.33 -1.53
N GLY A 122 -4.24 19.07 -0.90
CA GLY A 122 -3.46 18.58 0.22
C GLY A 122 -2.33 17.63 -0.20
N GLY A 123 -1.84 16.87 0.76
CA GLY A 123 -0.69 16.00 0.56
C GLY A 123 -0.44 15.07 1.75
N MET A 124 0.75 14.48 1.74
CA MET A 124 1.19 13.57 2.80
C MET A 124 2.62 13.89 3.22
N THR A 125 2.94 13.57 4.46
CA THR A 125 4.28 13.79 5.03
C THR A 125 4.68 12.60 5.88
N ALA A 126 5.85 12.02 5.61
CA ALA A 126 6.45 11.03 6.48
C ALA A 126 7.16 11.71 7.64
N VAL A 127 6.82 11.34 8.86
CA VAL A 127 7.47 11.76 10.12
C VAL A 127 8.33 10.62 10.61
N MET A 128 9.58 10.89 10.94
CA MET A 128 10.60 9.89 11.22
C MET A 128 11.12 10.00 12.65
N ASN A 129 11.50 8.87 13.21
CA ASN A 129 12.08 8.74 14.55
C ASN A 129 11.16 9.30 15.67
N THR A 130 9.83 9.21 15.46
CA THR A 130 8.85 9.76 16.39
C THR A 130 7.67 8.78 16.50
N PRO A 131 7.38 8.25 17.71
CA PRO A 131 6.18 7.47 17.94
C PRO A 131 4.91 8.26 17.66
N VAL A 132 3.82 7.58 17.29
CA VAL A 132 2.56 8.24 16.92
C VAL A 132 1.97 9.03 18.09
N GLU A 133 2.04 8.50 19.29
CA GLU A 133 1.54 9.17 20.51
C GLU A 133 2.26 10.52 20.70
N ARG A 134 3.60 10.49 20.57
CA ARG A 134 4.40 11.72 20.68
C ARG A 134 4.11 12.71 19.57
N LEU A 135 3.88 12.22 18.35
CA LEU A 135 3.49 13.09 17.23
C LEU A 135 2.16 13.79 17.51
N LEU A 136 1.14 13.03 17.95
CA LEU A 136 -0.19 13.57 18.26
C LEU A 136 -0.14 14.59 19.41
N GLU A 137 0.60 14.31 20.50
CA GLU A 137 0.83 15.28 21.59
C GLU A 137 1.43 16.60 21.08
N VAL A 138 2.39 16.49 20.16
CA VAL A 138 3.07 17.68 19.59
C VAL A 138 2.12 18.53 18.76
N LEU A 139 1.32 17.88 17.91
CA LEU A 139 0.36 18.57 17.06
C LEU A 139 -0.77 19.21 17.88
N ASP A 140 -1.28 18.49 18.88
CA ASP A 140 -2.32 18.98 19.80
C ASP A 140 -1.83 20.18 20.62
N ALA A 141 -0.63 20.11 21.21
CA ALA A 141 -0.04 21.17 22.00
C ALA A 141 0.15 22.49 21.22
N ASP A 142 0.28 22.41 19.90
CA ASP A 142 0.41 23.59 19.02
C ASP A 142 -0.93 23.94 18.31
N GLY A 143 -2.03 23.28 18.65
CA GLY A 143 -3.34 23.54 18.06
C GLY A 143 -3.38 23.22 16.56
N VAL A 144 -2.63 22.24 16.09
CA VAL A 144 -2.63 21.82 14.66
C VAL A 144 -3.82 20.93 14.39
N GLU A 145 -4.79 21.45 13.68
CA GLU A 145 -6.00 20.75 13.26
C GLU A 145 -5.97 20.36 11.78
N GLY A 146 -6.86 19.43 11.37
CA GLY A 146 -7.04 19.04 9.96
C GLY A 146 -5.94 18.15 9.40
N VAL A 147 -5.18 17.49 10.27
CA VAL A 147 -4.18 16.48 9.93
C VAL A 147 -4.64 15.13 10.45
N ASP A 148 -4.60 14.11 9.60
CA ASP A 148 -4.91 12.72 9.94
C ASP A 148 -3.65 11.88 9.90
N VAL A 149 -3.59 10.81 10.71
CA VAL A 149 -2.58 9.76 10.55
C VAL A 149 -3.01 8.88 9.37
N ALA A 150 -2.17 8.80 8.34
CA ALA A 150 -2.44 8.05 7.12
C ALA A 150 -1.77 6.67 7.10
N ALA A 151 -0.65 6.50 7.81
CA ALA A 151 -0.01 5.19 7.96
C ALA A 151 0.85 5.11 9.22
N HIS A 152 0.78 3.95 9.87
CA HIS A 152 1.69 3.51 10.92
C HIS A 152 2.67 2.51 10.33
N ASN A 153 3.79 2.99 9.77
CA ASN A 153 4.74 2.15 9.05
C ASN A 153 5.65 1.36 9.98
N THR A 154 6.12 1.99 11.06
CA THR A 154 6.91 1.37 12.13
C THR A 154 6.59 2.06 13.46
N ASP A 155 7.21 1.64 14.55
CA ASP A 155 7.04 2.25 15.88
C ASP A 155 7.39 3.75 15.89
N THR A 156 8.24 4.18 14.95
CA THR A 156 8.77 5.56 14.90
C THR A 156 8.70 6.17 13.51
N GLN A 157 8.01 5.53 12.56
CA GLN A 157 7.73 6.11 11.25
C GLN A 157 6.23 6.15 11.00
N VAL A 158 5.69 7.36 10.98
CA VAL A 158 4.27 7.66 10.79
C VAL A 158 4.11 8.53 9.54
N VAL A 159 3.06 8.32 8.78
CA VAL A 159 2.69 9.22 7.69
C VAL A 159 1.45 9.98 8.10
N ILE A 160 1.48 11.30 7.95
CA ILE A 160 0.33 12.19 8.13
C ILE A 160 -0.17 12.70 6.80
N ALA A 161 -1.47 12.97 6.72
CA ALA A 161 -2.13 13.53 5.55
C ALA A 161 -3.08 14.65 5.95
N GLY A 162 -3.27 15.63 5.06
CA GLY A 162 -4.16 16.75 5.31
C GLY A 162 -4.12 17.80 4.22
N ALA A 163 -4.93 18.82 4.33
CA ALA A 163 -4.91 19.98 3.44
C ALA A 163 -3.56 20.73 3.55
N ASP A 164 -3.16 21.42 2.49
CA ASP A 164 -1.87 22.15 2.44
C ASP A 164 -1.66 23.09 3.61
N GLY A 165 -2.72 23.77 4.05
CA GLY A 165 -2.66 24.69 5.21
C GLY A 165 -2.36 23.95 6.51
N ALA A 166 -3.04 22.84 6.76
CA ALA A 166 -2.85 21.98 7.91
C ALA A 166 -1.44 21.36 7.94
N LEU A 167 -0.98 20.87 6.78
CA LEU A 167 0.40 20.33 6.68
C LEU A 167 1.46 21.39 6.89
N ARG A 168 1.26 22.63 6.40
CA ARG A 168 2.20 23.72 6.71
C ARG A 168 2.27 24.02 8.20
N ALA A 169 1.14 24.04 8.91
CA ALA A 169 1.11 24.21 10.38
C ALA A 169 1.83 23.04 11.08
N ALA A 170 1.54 21.80 10.67
CA ALA A 170 2.25 20.62 11.18
C ALA A 170 3.75 20.69 10.94
N HIS A 171 4.20 21.09 9.76
CA HIS A 171 5.63 21.26 9.45
C HIS A 171 6.30 22.33 10.33
N ALA A 172 5.61 23.42 10.64
CA ALA A 172 6.13 24.45 11.55
C ALA A 172 6.31 23.90 12.98
N SER A 173 5.30 23.18 13.48
CA SER A 173 5.31 22.49 14.76
C SER A 173 6.46 21.49 14.89
N LEU A 174 6.63 20.63 13.88
CA LEU A 174 7.67 19.60 13.81
C LEU A 174 9.09 20.23 13.77
N ARG A 175 9.28 21.31 12.97
CA ARG A 175 10.57 22.04 12.91
C ARG A 175 10.93 22.66 14.25
N ALA A 176 9.98 23.29 14.93
CA ALA A 176 10.22 23.93 16.24
C ALA A 176 10.74 22.93 17.29
N ARG A 177 10.44 21.62 17.10
CA ARG A 177 10.86 20.54 18.01
C ARG A 177 11.97 19.65 17.45
N SER A 178 12.58 20.05 16.32
CA SER A 178 13.63 19.29 15.64
C SER A 178 13.20 17.86 15.26
N ILE A 179 11.91 17.64 15.04
CA ILE A 179 11.36 16.35 14.56
C ILE A 179 11.60 16.27 13.05
N ARG A 180 12.20 15.17 12.61
CA ARG A 180 12.51 14.93 11.20
C ARG A 180 11.26 14.52 10.41
N PHE A 181 11.05 15.16 9.28
CA PHE A 181 9.96 14.82 8.37
C PHE A 181 10.37 15.04 6.91
N ALA A 182 9.62 14.40 6.00
CA ALA A 182 9.77 14.56 4.56
C ALA A 182 8.39 14.59 3.89
N PRO A 183 8.02 15.66 3.17
CA PRO A 183 6.84 15.67 2.32
C PRO A 183 6.95 14.58 1.24
N LEU A 184 5.84 13.87 0.99
CA LEU A 184 5.76 12.85 -0.04
C LEU A 184 5.33 13.48 -1.38
N ARG A 185 5.80 12.90 -2.49
CA ARG A 185 5.43 13.32 -3.85
C ARG A 185 4.08 12.72 -4.24
N VAL A 186 3.01 13.20 -3.62
CA VAL A 186 1.62 12.80 -3.91
C VAL A 186 0.75 14.05 -4.02
N GLY A 187 -0.29 13.98 -4.84
CA GLY A 187 -1.16 15.15 -5.13
C GLY A 187 -2.40 15.25 -4.25
N ALA A 188 -2.56 14.37 -3.24
CA ALA A 188 -3.73 14.36 -2.39
C ALA A 188 -3.44 13.78 -1.00
N ALA A 189 -4.36 14.00 -0.06
CA ALA A 189 -4.29 13.53 1.31
C ALA A 189 -4.87 12.11 1.44
N PHE A 190 -4.18 11.10 0.88
CA PHE A 190 -4.65 9.71 0.92
C PHE A 190 -4.74 9.18 2.35
N HIS A 191 -5.62 8.21 2.56
CA HIS A 191 -5.84 7.56 3.86
C HIS A 191 -6.24 8.57 4.95
N SER A 192 -7.07 9.56 4.60
CA SER A 192 -7.57 10.60 5.48
C SER A 192 -9.03 10.92 5.21
N ARG A 193 -9.67 11.65 6.12
CA ARG A 193 -11.04 12.15 5.95
C ARG A 193 -11.25 12.96 4.67
N ALA A 194 -10.21 13.50 4.08
CA ALA A 194 -10.28 14.23 2.80
C ALA A 194 -10.64 13.32 1.61
N MET A 195 -10.52 12.00 1.75
CA MET A 195 -10.86 11.01 0.72
C MET A 195 -12.32 10.51 0.81
N GLU A 196 -13.18 11.07 1.66
CA GLU A 196 -14.53 10.55 1.92
C GLU A 196 -15.41 10.47 0.66
N SER A 197 -15.31 11.44 -0.24
CA SER A 197 -16.03 11.41 -1.52
C SER A 197 -15.55 10.25 -2.42
N ALA A 198 -14.25 10.00 -2.44
CA ALA A 198 -13.66 8.88 -3.18
C ALA A 198 -14.09 7.54 -2.55
N ARG A 199 -14.10 7.43 -1.20
CA ARG A 199 -14.59 6.25 -0.48
C ARG A 199 -16.04 5.92 -0.86
N THR A 200 -16.93 6.89 -0.79
CA THR A 200 -18.36 6.70 -1.09
C THR A 200 -18.56 6.24 -2.53
N ALA A 201 -17.88 6.88 -3.50
CA ALA A 201 -17.97 6.48 -4.90
C ALA A 201 -17.37 5.08 -5.14
N PHE A 202 -16.29 4.75 -4.45
CA PHE A 202 -15.65 3.44 -4.56
C PHE A 202 -16.49 2.33 -3.92
N GLU A 203 -17.14 2.59 -2.79
CA GLU A 203 -18.07 1.67 -2.15
C GLU A 203 -19.23 1.28 -3.09
N VAL A 204 -19.79 2.27 -3.80
CA VAL A 204 -20.83 2.00 -4.81
C VAL A 204 -20.28 1.13 -5.94
N PHE A 205 -19.10 1.46 -6.43
CA PHE A 205 -18.45 0.70 -7.51
C PHE A 205 -18.14 -0.75 -7.12
N LEU A 206 -17.74 -1.00 -5.88
CA LEU A 206 -17.43 -2.36 -5.40
C LEU A 206 -18.65 -3.29 -5.36
N ARG A 207 -19.88 -2.77 -5.35
CA ARG A 207 -21.11 -3.58 -5.34
C ARG A 207 -21.30 -4.39 -6.63
N ASP A 208 -20.65 -4.00 -7.71
CA ASP A 208 -20.73 -4.70 -9.00
C ASP A 208 -19.83 -5.95 -9.07
N PHE A 209 -19.06 -6.23 -8.01
CA PHE A 209 -18.10 -7.33 -7.98
C PHE A 209 -18.43 -8.35 -6.90
N THR A 210 -18.06 -9.60 -7.19
CA THR A 210 -18.13 -10.71 -6.22
C THR A 210 -16.73 -11.00 -5.70
N PHE A 211 -16.60 -11.19 -4.39
CA PHE A 211 -15.37 -11.49 -3.70
C PHE A 211 -15.46 -12.89 -3.09
N ALA A 212 -14.50 -13.76 -3.44
CA ALA A 212 -14.39 -15.08 -2.83
C ALA A 212 -13.73 -14.98 -1.44
N GLU A 213 -13.90 -16.03 -0.62
CA GLU A 213 -13.11 -16.18 0.59
C GLU A 213 -11.63 -16.32 0.25
N PRO A 214 -10.72 -15.64 0.97
CA PRO A 214 -9.29 -15.81 0.76
C PRO A 214 -8.85 -17.26 1.00
N SER A 215 -8.23 -17.89 0.02
CA SER A 215 -7.67 -19.25 0.15
C SER A 215 -6.44 -19.32 1.06
N VAL A 216 -5.80 -18.19 1.28
CA VAL A 216 -4.65 -17.98 2.18
C VAL A 216 -4.93 -16.73 3.00
N THR A 217 -4.49 -16.70 4.25
CA THR A 217 -4.69 -15.56 5.15
C THR A 217 -4.17 -14.26 4.51
N VAL A 218 -5.02 -13.23 4.41
CA VAL A 218 -4.66 -11.87 4.04
C VAL A 218 -4.93 -10.94 5.22
N ILE A 219 -3.97 -10.09 5.56
CA ILE A 219 -4.12 -9.12 6.65
C ILE A 219 -4.61 -7.79 6.11
N SER A 220 -5.74 -7.31 6.63
CA SER A 220 -6.33 -6.01 6.25
C SER A 220 -5.54 -4.84 6.81
N ASN A 221 -5.32 -3.80 5.99
CA ASN A 221 -4.70 -2.54 6.43
C ASN A 221 -5.55 -1.80 7.47
N VAL A 222 -6.87 -1.92 7.41
CA VAL A 222 -7.82 -1.22 8.29
C VAL A 222 -7.87 -1.87 9.67
N SER A 223 -8.08 -3.19 9.73
CA SER A 223 -8.23 -3.91 11.00
C SER A 223 -6.92 -4.42 11.59
N ALA A 224 -5.86 -4.54 10.78
CA ALA A 224 -4.62 -5.26 11.10
C ALA A 224 -4.89 -6.71 11.53
N ARG A 225 -5.94 -7.35 10.97
CA ARG A 225 -6.39 -8.71 11.25
C ARG A 225 -6.71 -9.42 9.93
N PRO A 226 -6.82 -10.75 9.93
CA PRO A 226 -7.26 -11.49 8.75
C PRO A 226 -8.57 -10.97 8.20
N TYR A 227 -8.67 -10.96 6.87
CA TYR A 227 -9.93 -10.73 6.20
C TYR A 227 -10.92 -11.86 6.48
N GLU A 228 -12.18 -11.49 6.62
CA GLU A 228 -13.36 -12.36 6.52
C GLU A 228 -14.05 -11.99 5.20
N GLY A 229 -14.38 -12.97 4.36
CA GLY A 229 -14.79 -12.73 2.97
C GLY A 229 -15.95 -11.76 2.80
N SER A 230 -16.97 -11.86 3.66
CA SER A 230 -18.11 -10.96 3.65
C SER A 230 -17.77 -9.49 3.93
N MET A 231 -16.63 -9.23 4.58
CA MET A 231 -16.19 -7.89 4.97
C MET A 231 -15.26 -7.22 3.94
N ILE A 232 -14.86 -7.93 2.89
CA ILE A 232 -13.86 -7.42 1.93
C ILE A 232 -14.30 -6.09 1.28
N PRO A 233 -15.51 -5.95 0.70
CA PRO A 233 -15.91 -4.68 0.08
C PRO A 233 -15.90 -3.51 1.05
N GLU A 234 -16.39 -3.71 2.28
CA GLU A 234 -16.38 -2.69 3.33
C GLU A 234 -14.95 -2.29 3.68
N MET A 235 -14.07 -3.26 3.96
CA MET A 235 -12.68 -2.99 4.33
C MET A 235 -11.92 -2.27 3.21
N LEU A 236 -12.13 -2.64 1.94
CA LEU A 236 -11.51 -1.97 0.80
C LEU A 236 -11.99 -0.53 0.62
N SER A 237 -13.28 -0.24 0.87
CA SER A 237 -13.79 1.12 0.82
C SER A 237 -13.25 1.95 1.98
N ARG A 238 -13.24 1.42 3.20
CA ARG A 238 -12.68 2.07 4.40
C ARG A 238 -11.19 2.35 4.29
N GLN A 239 -10.43 1.47 3.63
CA GLN A 239 -8.99 1.63 3.40
C GLN A 239 -8.65 2.98 2.73
N ILE A 240 -9.56 3.56 1.93
CA ILE A 240 -9.32 4.84 1.24
C ILE A 240 -9.20 6.01 2.23
N VAL A 241 -9.91 5.97 3.34
CA VAL A 241 -9.99 7.04 4.35
C VAL A 241 -9.31 6.72 5.67
N GLU A 242 -9.02 5.44 5.92
CA GLU A 242 -8.42 4.99 7.18
C GLU A 242 -6.92 4.73 7.05
N PRO A 243 -6.19 4.82 8.17
CA PRO A 243 -4.75 4.61 8.16
C PRO A 243 -4.35 3.18 7.78
N VAL A 244 -3.24 3.06 7.06
CA VAL A 244 -2.56 1.77 6.87
C VAL A 244 -1.90 1.36 8.19
N ARG A 245 -2.41 0.36 8.88
CA ARG A 245 -1.93 -0.16 10.17
C ARG A 245 -0.83 -1.19 9.99
N TRP A 246 0.24 -0.83 9.24
CA TRP A 246 1.29 -1.77 8.83
C TRP A 246 2.04 -2.36 10.02
N ALA A 247 2.49 -1.51 10.96
CA ALA A 247 3.21 -1.98 12.14
C ALA A 247 2.40 -2.97 12.97
N GLU A 248 1.09 -2.73 13.13
CA GLU A 248 0.20 -3.63 13.86
C GLU A 248 -0.05 -4.94 13.10
N SER A 249 -0.16 -4.88 11.77
CA SER A 249 -0.29 -6.07 10.91
C SER A 249 0.93 -6.99 11.04
N VAL A 250 2.13 -6.42 11.01
CA VAL A 250 3.37 -7.18 11.21
C VAL A 250 3.45 -7.76 12.61
N ARG A 251 3.14 -6.98 13.66
CA ARG A 251 3.14 -7.48 15.05
C ARG A 251 2.13 -8.61 15.25
N TYR A 252 0.95 -8.50 14.67
CA TYR A 252 -0.05 -9.56 14.72
C TYR A 252 0.49 -10.91 14.21
N LEU A 253 1.31 -10.90 13.16
CA LEU A 253 1.96 -12.13 12.65
C LEU A 253 3.11 -12.58 13.56
N LEU A 254 3.91 -11.64 14.09
CA LEU A 254 5.00 -11.93 15.00
C LEU A 254 4.54 -12.56 16.32
N ASP A 255 3.38 -12.12 16.83
CA ASP A 255 2.78 -12.69 18.04
C ASP A 255 2.30 -14.14 17.83
N ARG A 256 1.98 -14.52 16.57
CA ARG A 256 1.61 -15.88 16.19
C ARG A 256 2.82 -16.77 15.90
N ASP A 257 3.85 -16.22 15.30
CA ASP A 257 5.07 -16.94 14.99
C ASP A 257 6.27 -15.99 15.02
N ALA A 258 7.05 -16.08 16.10
CA ALA A 258 8.27 -15.30 16.27
C ALA A 258 9.36 -15.61 15.21
N ALA A 259 9.25 -16.74 14.51
CA ALA A 259 10.14 -17.14 13.40
C ALA A 259 9.55 -16.74 12.03
N LEU A 260 8.75 -15.66 11.97
CA LEU A 260 8.17 -15.14 10.74
C LEU A 260 9.26 -14.86 9.69
N GLU A 261 9.18 -15.56 8.56
CA GLU A 261 9.98 -15.27 7.36
C GLU A 261 9.15 -14.41 6.42
N CYS A 262 9.78 -13.41 5.78
CA CYS A 262 9.11 -12.52 4.83
C CYS A 262 9.89 -12.43 3.52
N GLU A 263 9.13 -12.37 2.41
CA GLU A 263 9.61 -12.03 1.07
C GLU A 263 8.80 -10.86 0.52
N GLU A 264 9.42 -9.90 -0.16
CA GLU A 264 8.74 -8.76 -0.77
C GLU A 264 8.78 -8.90 -2.29
N ILE A 265 7.62 -8.75 -2.93
CA ILE A 265 7.48 -8.74 -4.38
C ILE A 265 7.99 -7.39 -4.93
N GLY A 266 8.94 -7.46 -5.86
CA GLY A 266 9.38 -6.28 -6.62
C GLY A 266 10.12 -5.20 -5.84
N GLY A 267 10.53 -5.47 -4.59
CA GLY A 267 11.18 -4.44 -3.77
C GLY A 267 11.81 -4.94 -2.47
N THR A 268 12.20 -4.00 -1.62
CA THR A 268 12.76 -4.28 -0.28
C THR A 268 12.33 -3.26 0.78
N SER A 269 11.39 -2.37 0.45
CA SER A 269 11.00 -1.28 1.35
C SER A 269 10.19 -1.79 2.55
N LEU A 270 9.28 -2.72 2.32
CA LEU A 270 8.47 -3.35 3.36
C LEU A 270 9.31 -4.27 4.25
N LEU A 271 10.26 -5.00 3.67
CA LEU A 271 11.23 -5.80 4.44
C LEU A 271 12.05 -4.94 5.40
N ARG A 272 12.43 -3.70 5.00
CA ARG A 272 13.10 -2.77 5.92
C ARG A 272 12.20 -2.34 7.06
N MET A 273 10.90 -2.12 6.80
CA MET A 273 9.92 -1.80 7.84
C MET A 273 9.73 -2.99 8.79
N VAL A 274 9.57 -4.22 8.26
CA VAL A 274 9.50 -5.44 9.07
C VAL A 274 10.74 -5.57 9.95
N LYS A 275 11.94 -5.42 9.41
CA LYS A 275 13.20 -5.46 10.18
C LYS A 275 13.24 -4.39 11.29
N SER A 276 12.70 -3.21 11.05
CA SER A 276 12.63 -2.14 12.08
C SER A 276 11.68 -2.52 13.21
N ILE A 277 10.48 -3.02 12.87
CA ILE A 277 9.47 -3.45 13.84
C ILE A 277 9.98 -4.63 14.68
N THR A 278 10.69 -5.57 14.06
CA THR A 278 11.27 -6.73 14.74
C THR A 278 12.34 -6.35 15.75
N LYS A 279 13.20 -5.36 15.42
CA LYS A 279 14.26 -4.89 16.34
C LYS A 279 13.72 -4.25 17.61
N SER A 280 12.55 -3.63 17.53
CA SER A 280 11.85 -3.03 18.66
C SER A 280 10.98 -4.05 19.44
N SER A 281 10.81 -5.25 18.90
CA SER A 281 10.12 -6.36 19.58
C SER A 281 11.12 -7.15 20.45
N PRO A 282 10.73 -7.63 21.65
CA PRO A 282 11.63 -8.36 22.54
C PRO A 282 12.11 -9.73 22.00
N ARG A 283 11.69 -10.14 20.82
CA ARG A 283 11.99 -11.45 20.21
C ARG A 283 12.57 -11.25 18.80
N GLY A 284 13.83 -11.61 18.60
CA GLY A 284 14.57 -11.44 17.33
C GLY A 284 14.12 -12.40 16.22
N ILE A 285 14.25 -11.98 14.96
CA ILE A 285 13.81 -12.72 13.75
C ILE A 285 14.94 -12.86 12.73
N LEU A 286 14.88 -13.97 11.97
CA LEU A 286 15.70 -14.24 10.79
C LEU A 286 14.96 -13.73 9.52
N THR A 287 15.54 -12.75 8.83
CA THR A 287 15.07 -12.31 7.50
C THR A 287 16.02 -12.80 6.43
N LYS A 288 15.55 -13.56 5.43
CA LYS A 288 16.31 -13.83 4.22
C LYS A 288 16.01 -12.75 3.17
N SER A 289 17.06 -12.09 2.68
CA SER A 289 16.98 -11.26 1.48
C SER A 289 17.01 -12.21 0.28
N GLY A 290 15.90 -12.31 -0.44
CA GLY A 290 15.89 -12.93 -1.77
C GLY A 290 16.67 -12.06 -2.74
N VAL A 291 17.53 -12.69 -3.54
CA VAL A 291 18.29 -12.12 -4.65
C VAL A 291 17.37 -11.87 -5.82
#